data_eea6dbcdb014427f35494b3d3fdd40bc
#
_entry.id   eea6dbcdb014427f35494b3d3fdd40bc
#
_cell.length_a   1.000
_cell.length_b   1.000
_cell.length_c   1.000
_cell.angle_alpha   90.00
_cell.angle_beta   90.00
_cell.angle_gamma   90.00
#
_symmetry.space_group_name_H-M   'P 1'
#
loop_
_entity.id
_entity.type
_entity.pdbx_description
1 polymer ?
#
loop_
_entity_poly.entity_id
_entity_poly.type
_entity_poly.pdbx_seq_one_letter_code
_entity_poly.pdbx_strand_id
1 'polypeptide(L)'
;TNSERRIPVQYAKRVVGRKMYGGQSSILPLKVCSVGVMPLIFAYSFMAFPSTLIQLFGGSESGLGLWWSRYMNYYSPLYMIVTALLIIAFTYFYTSISFQPDEMAKNIQQQGGVIPHVRPGKPTADFLARTNNRLTLFAALFLAVLATLPNLFTVGLQTSVPFAASSLLIAVSVVLETKRQLDDLLVSRNYDTLT
;
A
#
# COMPACT_ATOMS: atom_id res chain seq x y z
N THR A 1 -3.80 -10.71 2.02
CA THR A 1 -3.07 -9.74 1.14
C THR A 1 -3.22 -10.03 -0.35
N ASN A 2 -3.93 -11.07 -0.74
CA ASN A 2 -4.26 -11.36 -2.15
C ASN A 2 -5.58 -10.72 -2.60
N SER A 3 -6.04 -9.70 -1.93
CA SER A 3 -7.29 -9.03 -2.26
C SER A 3 -7.05 -8.05 -3.41
N GLU A 4 -7.63 -8.36 -4.58
CA GLU A 4 -7.56 -7.55 -5.78
C GLU A 4 -8.98 -7.19 -6.24
N ARG A 5 -9.18 -5.94 -6.63
CA ARG A 5 -10.38 -5.54 -7.34
C ARG A 5 -10.14 -5.62 -8.84
N ARG A 6 -10.85 -6.49 -9.50
CA ARG A 6 -10.75 -6.68 -10.94
C ARG A 6 -11.73 -5.75 -11.66
N ILE A 7 -11.20 -4.89 -12.51
CA ILE A 7 -12.02 -4.00 -13.36
C ILE A 7 -11.99 -4.58 -14.76
N PRO A 8 -13.15 -4.93 -15.34
CA PRO A 8 -13.21 -5.42 -16.72
C PRO A 8 -12.94 -4.24 -17.68
N VAL A 9 -12.03 -4.46 -18.61
CA VAL A 9 -11.73 -3.52 -19.72
C VAL A 9 -12.08 -4.22 -21.02
N GLN A 10 -12.94 -3.62 -21.82
CA GLN A 10 -13.31 -4.14 -23.13
C GLN A 10 -12.52 -3.42 -24.21
N TYR A 11 -11.88 -4.18 -25.07
CA TYR A 11 -11.19 -3.64 -26.24
C TYR A 11 -12.08 -3.71 -27.48
N ALA A 12 -12.04 -2.67 -28.31
CA ALA A 12 -12.80 -2.62 -29.54
C ALA A 12 -12.33 -3.72 -30.50
N LYS A 13 -13.30 -4.41 -31.11
CA LYS A 13 -13.01 -5.37 -32.18
C LYS A 13 -12.53 -4.61 -33.42
N ARG A 14 -11.33 -4.90 -33.89
CA ARG A 14 -10.85 -4.42 -35.18
C ARG A 14 -11.17 -5.44 -36.25
N VAL A 15 -11.90 -5.04 -37.25
CA VAL A 15 -12.14 -5.83 -38.46
C VAL A 15 -11.14 -5.37 -39.51
N VAL A 16 -10.20 -6.25 -39.88
CA VAL A 16 -9.27 -6.00 -40.96
C VAL A 16 -9.56 -7.04 -42.05
N GLY A 17 -10.27 -6.61 -43.09
CA GLY A 17 -10.74 -7.50 -44.15
C GLY A 17 -11.80 -8.51 -43.70
N ARG A 18 -11.65 -9.76 -44.07
CA ARG A 18 -12.59 -10.87 -43.70
C ARG A 18 -12.30 -11.52 -42.35
N LYS A 19 -11.26 -11.11 -41.62
CA LYS A 19 -10.88 -11.68 -40.32
C LYS A 19 -11.16 -10.69 -39.20
N MET A 20 -11.90 -11.12 -38.19
CA MET A 20 -12.08 -10.40 -36.94
C MET A 20 -10.86 -10.64 -36.04
N TYR A 21 -10.13 -9.57 -35.76
CA TYR A 21 -9.08 -9.56 -34.75
C TYR A 21 -9.53 -8.73 -33.57
N GLY A 22 -9.39 -9.27 -32.38
CA GLY A 22 -9.68 -8.56 -31.14
C GLY A 22 -11.04 -8.88 -30.53
N GLY A 23 -11.35 -8.27 -29.44
CA GLY A 23 -12.54 -8.55 -28.62
C GLY A 23 -12.20 -9.35 -27.38
N GLN A 24 -10.91 -9.40 -26.99
CA GLN A 24 -10.55 -9.93 -25.69
C GLN A 24 -10.93 -8.91 -24.60
N SER A 25 -11.77 -9.34 -23.67
CA SER A 25 -11.97 -8.61 -22.44
C SER A 25 -10.75 -8.82 -21.56
N SER A 26 -10.00 -7.76 -21.30
CA SER A 26 -8.91 -7.79 -20.34
C SER A 26 -9.43 -7.34 -18.97
N ILE A 27 -8.80 -7.82 -17.92
CA ILE A 27 -9.11 -7.43 -16.54
C ILE A 27 -7.95 -6.59 -16.02
N LEU A 28 -8.27 -5.39 -15.51
CA LEU A 28 -7.30 -4.55 -14.83
C LEU A 28 -7.32 -4.89 -13.33
N PRO A 29 -6.32 -5.59 -12.78
CA PRO A 29 -6.28 -5.89 -11.36
C PRO A 29 -5.82 -4.67 -10.58
N LEU A 30 -6.68 -4.11 -9.72
CA LEU A 30 -6.29 -3.12 -8.72
C LEU A 30 -6.02 -3.82 -7.41
N LYS A 31 -4.77 -3.85 -6.99
CA LYS A 31 -4.35 -4.43 -5.72
C LYS A 31 -4.79 -3.53 -4.56
N VAL A 32 -5.41 -4.10 -3.54
CA VAL A 32 -5.85 -3.37 -2.34
C VAL A 32 -4.66 -2.76 -1.59
N CYS A 33 -3.54 -3.48 -1.54
CA CYS A 33 -2.29 -3.02 -0.95
C CYS A 33 -1.21 -2.87 -2.02
N SER A 34 -1.38 -1.94 -2.96
CA SER A 34 -0.39 -1.69 -4.02
C SER A 34 0.97 -1.24 -3.46
N VAL A 35 0.95 -0.60 -2.32
CA VAL A 35 2.10 0.06 -1.71
C VAL A 35 2.90 -0.89 -0.80
N GLY A 36 2.34 -2.07 -0.47
CA GLY A 36 3.02 -3.08 0.36
C GLY A 36 3.29 -2.59 1.78
N VAL A 37 4.49 -2.85 2.29
CA VAL A 37 4.93 -2.50 3.65
C VAL A 37 5.70 -1.18 3.75
N MET A 38 5.95 -0.52 2.65
CA MET A 38 6.73 0.74 2.65
C MET A 38 6.15 1.80 3.59
N PRO A 39 4.83 2.04 3.65
CA PRO A 39 4.26 3.00 4.59
C PRO A 39 4.55 2.67 6.06
N LEU A 40 4.56 1.38 6.42
CA LEU A 40 4.91 0.93 7.77
C LEU A 40 6.34 1.27 8.13
N ILE A 41 7.28 0.96 7.24
CA ILE A 41 8.71 1.22 7.46
C ILE A 41 8.95 2.72 7.65
N PHE A 42 8.36 3.56 6.81
CA PHE A 42 8.51 5.01 6.92
C PHE A 42 7.85 5.59 8.17
N ALA A 43 6.66 5.12 8.54
CA ALA A 43 5.99 5.56 9.76
C ALA A 43 6.82 5.22 11.02
N TYR A 44 7.34 4.02 11.11
CA TYR A 44 8.22 3.64 12.22
C TYR A 44 9.53 4.41 12.23
N SER A 45 10.14 4.63 11.07
CA SER A 45 11.36 5.44 10.95
C SER A 45 11.12 6.88 11.36
N PHE A 46 10.00 7.45 10.97
CA PHE A 46 9.61 8.81 11.35
C PHE A 46 9.38 8.94 12.86
N MET A 47 8.78 7.94 13.49
CA MET A 47 8.58 7.90 14.94
C MET A 47 9.88 7.67 15.72
N ALA A 48 10.83 6.93 15.16
CA ALA A 48 12.14 6.71 15.76
C ALA A 48 13.06 7.94 15.70
N PHE A 49 12.89 8.78 14.70
CA PHE A 49 13.75 9.94 14.45
C PHE A 49 13.81 10.94 15.64
N PRO A 50 12.67 11.41 16.21
CA PRO A 50 12.71 12.31 17.36
C PRO A 50 13.38 11.69 18.58
N SER A 51 13.14 10.40 18.84
CA SER A 51 13.78 9.67 19.95
C SER A 51 15.31 9.66 19.81
N THR A 52 15.78 9.44 18.59
CA THR A 52 17.22 9.44 18.29
C THR A 52 17.83 10.83 18.45
N LEU A 53 17.15 11.88 18.01
CA LEU A 53 17.60 13.26 18.18
C LEU A 53 17.70 13.66 19.66
N ILE A 54 16.71 13.29 20.45
CA ILE A 54 16.71 13.57 21.90
C ILE A 54 17.89 12.88 22.58
N GLN A 55 18.21 11.63 22.21
CA GLN A 55 19.35 10.91 22.76
C GLN A 55 20.69 11.56 22.36
N LEU A 56 20.81 12.08 21.14
CA LEU A 56 22.05 12.68 20.63
C LEU A 56 22.31 14.08 21.20
N PHE A 57 21.28 14.92 21.29
CA PHE A 57 21.44 16.36 21.56
C PHE A 57 20.98 16.80 22.94
N GLY A 58 20.10 16.10 23.60
CA GLY A 58 19.44 16.57 24.81
C GLY A 58 19.62 15.70 26.06
N GLY A 59 20.04 14.47 25.88
CA GLY A 59 19.99 13.49 26.96
C GLY A 59 18.56 13.21 27.44
N SER A 60 18.35 12.08 28.10
CA SER A 60 17.03 11.71 28.64
C SER A 60 16.53 12.61 29.76
N GLU A 61 17.39 13.45 30.33
CA GLU A 61 17.08 14.36 31.44
C GLU A 61 16.64 15.77 31.00
N SER A 62 16.71 16.09 29.70
CA SER A 62 16.16 17.35 29.21
C SER A 62 14.64 17.36 29.31
N GLY A 63 14.05 18.53 29.55
CA GLY A 63 12.58 18.67 29.65
C GLY A 63 11.83 18.10 28.46
N LEU A 64 12.42 18.18 27.25
CA LEU A 64 11.87 17.58 26.04
C LEU A 64 12.00 16.06 26.05
N GLY A 65 13.11 15.53 26.55
CA GLY A 65 13.31 14.08 26.70
C GLY A 65 12.35 13.46 27.68
N LEU A 66 12.12 14.11 28.83
CA LEU A 66 11.12 13.69 29.82
C LEU A 66 9.69 13.74 29.28
N TRP A 67 9.35 14.80 28.57
CA TRP A 67 8.04 14.94 27.93
C TRP A 67 7.83 13.85 26.89
N TRP A 68 8.81 13.60 26.01
CA TRP A 68 8.76 12.57 25.00
C TRP A 68 8.64 11.17 25.61
N SER A 69 9.44 10.84 26.61
CA SER A 69 9.41 9.54 27.27
C SER A 69 8.09 9.30 28.01
N ARG A 70 7.45 10.37 28.49
CA ARG A 70 6.18 10.27 29.21
C ARG A 70 4.97 10.10 28.31
N TYR A 71 4.92 10.83 27.20
CA TYR A 71 3.76 10.87 26.31
C TYR A 71 3.91 10.02 25.06
N MET A 72 5.12 9.85 24.58
CA MET A 72 5.44 9.10 23.37
C MET A 72 6.13 7.75 23.67
N ASN A 73 5.89 7.20 24.85
CA ASN A 73 6.37 5.88 25.18
C ASN A 73 5.66 4.83 24.30
N TYR A 74 6.40 3.78 23.94
CA TYR A 74 5.93 2.69 23.08
C TYR A 74 4.60 2.06 23.53
N TYR A 75 4.34 2.10 24.86
CA TYR A 75 3.12 1.60 25.47
C TYR A 75 2.02 2.66 25.63
N SER A 76 2.28 3.89 25.23
CA SER A 76 1.32 4.98 25.36
C SER A 76 0.22 4.87 24.28
N PRO A 77 -1.05 5.05 24.64
CA PRO A 77 -2.14 5.11 23.67
C PRO A 77 -1.93 6.25 22.65
N LEU A 78 -1.29 7.34 23.07
CA LEU A 78 -0.96 8.46 22.18
C LEU A 78 0.01 8.03 21.08
N TYR A 79 1.03 7.23 21.42
CA TYR A 79 1.97 6.68 20.46
C TYR A 79 1.24 5.82 19.41
N MET A 80 0.33 4.95 19.85
CA MET A 80 -0.45 4.10 18.93
C MET A 80 -1.31 4.93 17.98
N ILE A 81 -1.99 5.97 18.46
CA ILE A 81 -2.81 6.85 17.65
C ILE A 81 -1.97 7.61 16.64
N VAL A 82 -0.86 8.21 17.05
CA VAL A 82 0.04 8.96 16.16
C VAL A 82 0.63 8.05 15.11
N THR A 83 1.08 6.84 15.48
CA THR A 83 1.60 5.85 14.55
C THR A 83 0.55 5.43 13.52
N ALA A 84 -0.68 5.16 13.95
CA ALA A 84 -1.78 4.81 13.05
C ALA A 84 -2.09 5.94 12.06
N LEU A 85 -2.13 7.19 12.51
CA LEU A 85 -2.34 8.35 11.65
C LEU A 85 -1.20 8.54 10.64
N LEU A 86 0.05 8.34 11.06
CA LEU A 86 1.21 8.39 10.17
C LEU A 86 1.16 7.29 9.12
N ILE A 87 0.79 6.07 9.48
CA ILE A 87 0.64 4.96 8.54
C ILE A 87 -0.43 5.29 7.50
N ILE A 88 -1.56 5.82 7.91
CA ILE A 88 -2.63 6.23 6.99
C ILE A 88 -2.13 7.33 6.05
N ALA A 89 -1.48 8.37 6.59
CA ALA A 89 -0.94 9.47 5.80
C ALA A 89 0.11 9.00 4.78
N PHE A 90 1.06 8.17 5.19
CA PHE A 90 2.07 7.61 4.29
C PHE A 90 1.48 6.67 3.26
N THR A 91 0.47 5.88 3.59
CA THR A 91 -0.21 5.01 2.65
C THR A 91 -0.86 5.83 1.53
N TYR A 92 -1.56 6.91 1.87
CA TYR A 92 -2.13 7.82 0.88
C TYR A 92 -1.06 8.50 0.03
N PHE A 93 0.01 8.97 0.65
CA PHE A 93 1.12 9.62 -0.03
C PHE A 93 1.79 8.69 -1.05
N TYR A 94 2.13 7.46 -0.63
CA TYR A 94 2.73 6.46 -1.52
C TYR A 94 1.80 6.03 -2.64
N THR A 95 0.52 5.83 -2.34
CA THR A 95 -0.47 5.48 -3.36
C THR A 95 -0.63 6.60 -4.37
N SER A 96 -0.61 7.85 -3.94
CA SER A 96 -0.67 9.02 -4.83
C SER A 96 0.52 9.09 -5.80
N ILE A 97 1.70 8.69 -5.36
CA ILE A 97 2.89 8.66 -6.22
C ILE A 97 2.89 7.42 -7.13
N SER A 98 2.54 6.25 -6.59
CA SER A 98 2.63 4.99 -7.31
C SER A 98 1.50 4.77 -8.31
N PHE A 99 0.36 5.37 -8.10
CA PHE A 99 -0.82 5.22 -8.92
C PHE A 99 -1.15 6.53 -9.63
N GLN A 100 -0.98 6.54 -10.94
CA GLN A 100 -1.27 7.69 -11.80
C GLN A 100 -2.48 7.37 -12.68
N PRO A 101 -3.70 7.74 -12.23
CA PRO A 101 -4.93 7.39 -12.94
C PRO A 101 -5.02 8.01 -14.32
N ASP A 102 -4.45 9.20 -14.51
CA ASP A 102 -4.46 9.90 -15.80
C ASP A 102 -3.63 9.16 -16.86
N GLU A 103 -2.44 8.69 -16.48
CA GLU A 103 -1.60 7.89 -17.39
C GLU A 103 -2.24 6.55 -17.72
N MET A 104 -2.80 5.88 -16.72
CA MET A 104 -3.51 4.61 -16.92
C MET A 104 -4.71 4.79 -17.86
N ALA A 105 -5.49 5.85 -17.67
CA ALA A 105 -6.65 6.14 -18.53
C ALA A 105 -6.22 6.43 -19.97
N LYS A 106 -5.13 7.17 -20.16
CA LYS A 106 -4.53 7.43 -21.49
C LYS A 106 -4.05 6.15 -22.15
N ASN A 107 -3.35 5.30 -21.40
CA ASN A 107 -2.84 4.02 -21.92
C ASN A 107 -3.99 3.10 -22.35
N ILE A 108 -5.05 3.01 -21.56
CA ILE A 108 -6.26 2.25 -21.91
C ILE A 108 -6.91 2.82 -23.17
N GLN A 109 -7.02 4.15 -23.27
CA GLN A 109 -7.58 4.82 -24.44
C GLN A 109 -6.76 4.61 -25.69
N GLN A 110 -5.43 4.69 -25.61
CA GLN A 110 -4.52 4.46 -26.73
C GLN A 110 -4.58 3.02 -27.25
N GLN A 111 -4.79 2.07 -26.36
CA GLN A 111 -4.98 0.66 -26.71
C GLN A 111 -6.40 0.34 -27.19
N GLY A 112 -7.28 1.35 -27.27
CA GLY A 112 -8.67 1.17 -27.69
C GLY A 112 -9.55 0.45 -26.66
N GLY A 113 -9.11 0.41 -25.40
CA GLY A 113 -9.87 -0.18 -24.29
C GLY A 113 -10.92 0.79 -23.73
N VAL A 114 -12.05 0.23 -23.34
CA VAL A 114 -13.16 0.98 -22.71
C VAL A 114 -13.63 0.25 -21.47
N ILE A 115 -13.82 0.97 -20.37
CA ILE A 115 -14.45 0.42 -19.18
C ILE A 115 -15.98 0.48 -19.37
N PRO A 116 -16.72 -0.62 -19.14
CA PRO A 116 -18.17 -0.62 -19.23
C PRO A 116 -18.78 0.49 -18.38
N HIS A 117 -19.74 1.22 -18.96
CA HIS A 117 -20.48 2.33 -18.32
C HIS A 117 -19.65 3.59 -18.00
N VAL A 118 -18.39 3.69 -18.45
CA VAL A 118 -17.54 4.88 -18.25
C VAL A 118 -17.03 5.36 -19.60
N ARG A 119 -17.16 6.65 -19.87
CA ARG A 119 -16.62 7.26 -21.10
C ARG A 119 -15.09 7.26 -21.07
N PRO A 120 -14.41 6.99 -22.20
CA PRO A 120 -12.95 7.06 -22.28
C PRO A 120 -12.43 8.47 -22.01
N GLY A 121 -11.23 8.57 -21.45
CA GLY A 121 -10.58 9.84 -21.12
C GLY A 121 -10.70 10.23 -19.65
N LYS A 122 -10.96 11.51 -19.37
CA LYS A 122 -11.07 12.02 -17.98
C LYS A 122 -12.04 11.25 -17.08
N PRO A 123 -13.26 10.90 -17.52
CA PRO A 123 -14.17 10.12 -16.66
C PRO A 123 -13.60 8.77 -16.24
N THR A 124 -12.79 8.14 -17.09
CA THR A 124 -12.07 6.90 -16.75
C THR A 124 -11.02 7.14 -15.69
N ALA A 125 -10.23 8.22 -15.80
CA ALA A 125 -9.25 8.60 -14.80
C ALA A 125 -9.92 8.88 -13.44
N ASP A 126 -11.01 9.62 -13.41
CA ASP A 126 -11.78 9.91 -12.20
C ASP A 126 -12.35 8.64 -11.55
N PHE A 127 -12.86 7.72 -12.36
CA PHE A 127 -13.36 6.44 -11.88
C PHE A 127 -12.23 5.61 -11.23
N LEU A 128 -11.09 5.52 -11.89
CA LEU A 128 -9.91 4.81 -11.37
C LEU A 128 -9.40 5.46 -10.08
N ALA A 129 -9.31 6.78 -10.05
CA ALA A 129 -8.89 7.53 -8.86
C ALA A 129 -9.82 7.29 -7.66
N ARG A 130 -11.13 7.38 -7.85
CA ARG A 130 -12.12 7.11 -6.79
C ARG A 130 -12.04 5.68 -6.28
N THR A 131 -11.91 4.72 -7.19
CA THR A 131 -11.79 3.30 -6.83
C THR A 131 -10.51 3.06 -6.06
N ASN A 132 -9.39 3.61 -6.53
CA ASN A 132 -8.10 3.48 -5.85
C ASN A 132 -8.12 4.13 -4.47
N ASN A 133 -8.70 5.32 -4.32
CA ASN A 133 -8.80 5.99 -3.02
C ASN A 133 -9.60 5.16 -2.01
N ARG A 134 -10.68 4.53 -2.43
CA ARG A 134 -11.45 3.63 -1.56
C ARG A 134 -10.64 2.40 -1.16
N LEU A 135 -9.93 1.80 -2.09
CA LEU A 135 -9.05 0.67 -1.82
C LEU A 135 -7.90 1.06 -0.90
N THR A 136 -7.33 2.25 -1.10
CA THR A 136 -6.28 2.80 -0.25
C THR A 136 -6.75 3.04 1.17
N LEU A 137 -7.98 3.51 1.36
CA LEU A 137 -8.58 3.69 2.68
C LEU A 137 -8.65 2.35 3.43
N PHE A 138 -9.15 1.31 2.79
CA PHE A 138 -9.19 -0.03 3.37
C PHE A 138 -7.79 -0.56 3.69
N ALA A 139 -6.85 -0.39 2.77
CA ALA A 139 -5.46 -0.80 2.97
C ALA A 139 -4.82 -0.05 4.14
N ALA A 140 -5.02 1.26 4.23
CA ALA A 140 -4.50 2.09 5.31
C ALA A 140 -5.06 1.69 6.67
N LEU A 141 -6.35 1.47 6.77
CA LEU A 141 -6.99 0.99 8.00
C LEU A 141 -6.48 -0.40 8.40
N PHE A 142 -6.38 -1.29 7.45
CA PHE A 142 -5.87 -2.64 7.68
C PHE A 142 -4.42 -2.62 8.18
N LEU A 143 -3.55 -1.83 7.54
CA LEU A 143 -2.16 -1.66 7.96
C LEU A 143 -2.05 -1.01 9.35
N ALA A 144 -2.88 -0.02 9.64
CA ALA A 144 -2.92 0.63 10.96
C ALA A 144 -3.32 -0.37 12.05
N VAL A 145 -4.32 -1.19 11.82
CA VAL A 145 -4.74 -2.25 12.75
C VAL A 145 -3.62 -3.28 12.93
N LEU A 146 -3.01 -3.75 11.85
CA LEU A 146 -1.90 -4.70 11.92
C LEU A 146 -0.69 -4.14 12.68
N ALA A 147 -0.41 -2.86 12.54
CA ALA A 147 0.70 -2.21 13.23
C ALA A 147 0.44 -2.02 14.72
N THR A 148 -0.82 -1.81 15.12
CA THR A 148 -1.21 -1.59 16.52
C THR A 148 -1.47 -2.88 17.29
N LEU A 149 -1.86 -3.95 16.60
CA LEU A 149 -2.14 -5.26 17.23
C LEU A 149 -0.98 -5.79 18.10
N PRO A 150 0.28 -5.83 17.64
CA PRO A 150 1.39 -6.32 18.45
C PRO A 150 1.57 -5.51 19.74
N ASN A 151 1.37 -4.20 19.68
CA ASN A 151 1.47 -3.32 20.84
C ASN A 151 0.36 -3.60 21.87
N LEU A 152 -0.86 -3.84 21.40
CA LEU A 152 -1.98 -4.21 22.28
C LEU A 152 -1.72 -5.55 22.97
N PHE A 153 -1.19 -6.54 22.26
CA PHE A 153 -0.82 -7.83 22.87
C PHE A 153 0.30 -7.68 23.89
N THR A 154 1.30 -6.85 23.62
CA THR A 154 2.40 -6.60 24.53
C THR A 154 1.94 -5.92 25.82
N VAL A 155 1.04 -4.95 25.72
CA VAL A 155 0.43 -4.27 26.88
C VAL A 155 -0.45 -5.24 27.67
N GLY A 156 -1.22 -6.09 27.00
CA GLY A 156 -2.12 -7.04 27.67
C GLY A 156 -1.42 -8.20 28.36
N LEU A 157 -0.29 -8.67 27.82
CA LEU A 157 0.44 -9.83 28.32
C LEU A 157 1.65 -9.46 29.22
N GLN A 158 1.89 -8.16 29.44
CA GLN A 158 3.05 -7.65 30.21
C GLN A 158 4.41 -8.26 29.78
N THR A 159 4.51 -8.65 28.53
CA THR A 159 5.75 -9.20 27.94
C THR A 159 6.62 -8.06 27.45
N SER A 160 7.89 -8.09 27.84
CA SER A 160 8.87 -7.03 27.55
C SER A 160 9.56 -7.17 26.16
N VAL A 161 8.82 -7.60 25.13
CA VAL A 161 9.42 -7.80 23.80
C VAL A 161 8.67 -6.99 22.71
N PRO A 162 8.59 -5.66 22.81
CA PRO A 162 7.83 -4.86 21.85
C PRO A 162 8.47 -4.83 20.46
N PHE A 163 9.80 -4.85 20.39
CA PHE A 163 10.54 -4.82 19.12
C PHE A 163 10.41 -6.09 18.28
N ALA A 164 10.31 -7.25 18.93
CA ALA A 164 10.24 -8.53 18.24
C ALA A 164 8.94 -8.68 17.43
N ALA A 165 7.81 -8.19 17.94
CA ALA A 165 6.52 -8.28 17.26
C ALA A 165 6.47 -7.40 16.01
N SER A 166 6.95 -6.16 16.08
CA SER A 166 7.02 -5.23 14.93
C SER A 166 8.00 -5.72 13.87
N SER A 167 9.18 -6.16 14.29
CA SER A 167 10.21 -6.71 13.40
C SER A 167 9.73 -7.96 12.69
N LEU A 168 9.03 -8.84 13.40
CA LEU A 168 8.47 -10.07 12.84
C LEU A 168 7.38 -9.77 11.82
N LEU A 169 6.52 -8.80 12.09
CA LEU A 169 5.51 -8.34 11.15
C LEU A 169 6.13 -7.80 9.87
N ILE A 170 7.14 -6.95 9.98
CA ILE A 170 7.87 -6.40 8.83
C ILE A 170 8.55 -7.51 8.04
N ALA A 171 9.24 -8.44 8.73
CA ALA A 171 9.93 -9.56 8.09
C ALA A 171 8.96 -10.46 7.31
N VAL A 172 7.84 -10.85 7.92
CA VAL A 172 6.81 -11.66 7.24
C VAL A 172 6.22 -10.92 6.04
N SER A 173 5.96 -9.63 6.19
CA SER A 173 5.42 -8.82 5.10
C SER A 173 6.41 -8.69 3.93
N VAL A 174 7.70 -8.49 4.20
CA VAL A 174 8.75 -8.45 3.19
C VAL A 174 8.90 -9.79 2.47
N VAL A 175 8.86 -10.91 3.20
CA VAL A 175 8.94 -12.26 2.62
C VAL A 175 7.74 -12.52 1.71
N LEU A 176 6.53 -12.16 2.14
CA LEU A 176 5.32 -12.30 1.33
C LEU A 176 5.36 -11.43 0.08
N GLU A 177 5.87 -10.20 0.19
CA GLU A 177 6.04 -9.30 -0.96
C GLU A 177 7.07 -9.84 -1.95
N THR A 178 8.20 -10.34 -1.46
CA THR A 178 9.25 -10.95 -2.29
C THR A 178 8.73 -12.19 -3.00
N LYS A 179 8.00 -13.08 -2.30
CA LYS A 179 7.37 -14.24 -2.92
C LYS A 179 6.42 -13.82 -4.05
N ARG A 180 5.62 -12.79 -3.82
CA ARG A 180 4.67 -12.27 -4.80
C ARG A 180 5.37 -11.73 -6.05
N GLN A 181 6.46 -10.96 -5.87
CA GLN A 181 7.27 -10.47 -6.98
C GLN A 181 7.90 -11.61 -7.78
N LEU A 182 8.36 -12.66 -7.11
CA LEU A 182 8.88 -13.85 -7.77
C LEU A 182 7.79 -14.58 -8.57
N ASP A 183 6.62 -14.76 -8.00
CA ASP A 183 5.50 -15.41 -8.69
C ASP A 183 5.07 -14.59 -9.92
N ASP A 184 5.02 -13.26 -9.84
CA ASP A 184 4.71 -12.37 -10.94
C ASP A 184 5.77 -12.48 -12.07
N LEU A 185 7.06 -12.58 -11.72
CA LEU A 185 8.16 -12.75 -12.66
C LEU A 185 8.13 -14.14 -13.34
N LEU A 186 7.80 -15.19 -12.59
CA LEU A 186 7.68 -16.54 -13.13
C LEU A 186 6.51 -16.66 -14.13
N VAL A 187 5.39 -16.01 -13.83
CA VAL A 187 4.25 -15.97 -14.73
C VAL A 187 4.61 -15.23 -16.03
N SER A 188 5.28 -14.08 -15.94
CA SER A 188 5.70 -13.33 -17.12
C SER A 188 6.67 -14.14 -18.01
N ARG A 189 7.61 -14.87 -17.41
CA ARG A 189 8.59 -15.68 -18.12
C ARG A 189 7.97 -16.90 -18.84
N ASN A 190 6.91 -17.48 -18.26
CA ASN A 190 6.21 -18.59 -18.92
C ASN A 190 5.44 -18.18 -20.17
N TYR A 191 5.05 -16.91 -20.30
CA TYR A 191 4.41 -16.40 -21.52
C TYR A 191 5.41 -16.17 -22.65
N ASP A 192 6.67 -15.80 -22.35
CA ASP A 192 7.71 -15.59 -23.35
C ASP A 192 8.23 -16.89 -23.98
N THR A 193 8.00 -18.04 -23.32
CA THR A 193 8.41 -19.36 -23.86
C THR A 193 7.35 -20.03 -24.75
N LEU A 194 6.16 -19.44 -24.88
CA LEU A 194 5.06 -19.98 -25.71
C LEU A 194 4.82 -19.16 -26.98
N THR A 195 5.65 -18.15 -27.27
CA THR A 195 5.69 -17.40 -28.53
C THR A 195 6.95 -17.74 -29.31
#